data_c08d6c0a1ebe551dda1fd0f46de671da
#
_entry.id   c08d6c0a1ebe551dda1fd0f46de671da
#
_cell.length_a   1.000
_cell.length_b   1.000
_cell.length_c   1.000
_cell.angle_alpha   90.00
_cell.angle_beta   90.00
_cell.angle_gamma   90.00
#
_symmetry.space_group_name_H-M   'P 1'
#
loop_
_entity.id
_entity.type
_entity.pdbx_description
1 polymer ?
#
loop_
_entity_poly.entity_id
_entity_poly.type
_entity_poly.pdbx_seq_one_letter_code
_entity_poly.pdbx_strand_id
1 'polypeptide(L)'
;MHAEETLARWRADEAAVRSRRGEIGVARPDQVAGLSGMEMFQAMFDGRLPSPPIGHTLDFLPVHIEPGFAVFQGKPGLAHYNPLGTVHGGWFATMLDSAVGCAVHSILPAGKGYTTLELKINIVRALTDRVALVRAEGRVIHPGNQVATAEGKLFGPDG
;
A
#
# COMPACT_ATOMS: atom_id res chain seq x y z
N MET A 1 21.94 -14.97 0.61
CA MET A 1 22.15 -14.15 -0.63
C MET A 1 20.82 -13.61 -1.15
N HIS A 2 19.85 -14.46 -1.51
CA HIS A 2 18.61 -13.99 -2.16
C HIS A 2 17.77 -12.99 -1.35
N ALA A 3 17.61 -13.20 -0.03
CA ALA A 3 16.86 -12.29 0.85
C ALA A 3 17.54 -10.94 1.06
N GLU A 4 18.88 -10.93 1.16
CA GLU A 4 19.67 -9.69 1.30
C GLU A 4 19.62 -8.83 0.04
N GLU A 5 19.73 -9.45 -1.14
CA GLU A 5 19.60 -8.76 -2.43
C GLU A 5 18.19 -8.19 -2.61
N THR A 6 17.16 -8.96 -2.24
CA THR A 6 15.78 -8.51 -2.23
C THR A 6 15.58 -7.31 -1.32
N LEU A 7 16.11 -7.36 -0.10
CA LEU A 7 16.03 -6.27 0.86
C LEU A 7 16.77 -5.01 0.39
N ALA A 8 17.93 -5.17 -0.24
CA ALA A 8 18.69 -4.04 -0.81
C ALA A 8 17.87 -3.34 -1.91
N ARG A 9 17.26 -4.11 -2.82
CA ARG A 9 16.37 -3.57 -3.86
C ARG A 9 15.16 -2.87 -3.25
N TRP A 10 14.49 -3.46 -2.26
CA TRP A 10 13.34 -2.86 -1.59
C TRP A 10 13.67 -1.53 -0.92
N ARG A 11 14.84 -1.43 -0.30
CA ARG A 11 15.33 -0.17 0.28
C ARG A 11 15.57 0.90 -0.78
N ALA A 12 16.11 0.51 -1.94
CA ALA A 12 16.31 1.43 -3.06
C ALA A 12 14.98 1.94 -3.62
N ASP A 13 13.99 1.06 -3.80
CA ASP A 13 12.64 1.44 -4.25
C ASP A 13 12.00 2.44 -3.28
N GLU A 14 12.08 2.16 -1.97
CA GLU A 14 11.55 3.05 -0.93
C GLU A 14 12.24 4.42 -0.95
N ALA A 15 13.57 4.45 -1.03
CA ALA A 15 14.34 5.68 -1.08
C ALA A 15 13.96 6.54 -2.30
N ALA A 16 13.77 5.92 -3.46
CA ALA A 16 13.34 6.59 -4.68
C ALA A 16 11.94 7.21 -4.56
N VAL A 17 11.00 6.55 -3.87
CA VAL A 17 9.67 7.12 -3.63
C VAL A 17 9.74 8.23 -2.58
N ARG A 18 10.43 8.01 -1.46
CA ARG A 18 10.54 9.00 -0.38
C ARG A 18 11.20 10.31 -0.84
N SER A 19 12.15 10.25 -1.77
CA SER A 19 12.83 11.44 -2.29
C SER A 19 11.94 12.37 -3.12
N ARG A 20 10.81 11.87 -3.63
CA ARG A 20 9.91 12.60 -4.53
C ARG A 20 8.54 12.90 -3.95
N ARG A 21 8.15 12.20 -2.87
CA ARG A 21 6.80 12.34 -2.30
C ARG A 21 6.55 13.76 -1.80
N GLY A 22 5.31 14.22 -1.96
CA GLY A 22 4.81 15.49 -1.42
C GLY A 22 4.63 15.47 0.10
N GLU A 23 4.10 16.56 0.63
CA GLU A 23 3.74 16.69 2.05
C GLU A 23 2.73 15.62 2.47
N ILE A 24 2.68 15.35 3.78
CA ILE A 24 1.67 14.46 4.35
C ILE A 24 0.36 15.23 4.45
N GLY A 25 -0.70 14.65 3.91
CA GLY A 25 -2.00 15.31 3.92
C GLY A 25 -3.05 14.58 3.08
N VAL A 26 -4.16 15.26 2.88
CA VAL A 26 -5.28 14.79 2.04
C VAL A 26 -5.42 15.73 0.86
N ALA A 27 -5.48 15.19 -0.35
CA ALA A 27 -5.71 15.99 -1.55
C ALA A 27 -7.09 16.68 -1.49
N ARG A 28 -7.15 17.95 -1.88
CA ARG A 28 -8.41 18.67 -1.96
C ARG A 28 -9.18 18.23 -3.22
N PRO A 29 -10.52 18.35 -3.21
CA PRO A 29 -11.34 17.96 -4.36
C PRO A 29 -10.93 18.63 -5.67
N ASP A 30 -10.51 19.90 -5.62
CA ASP A 30 -10.05 20.65 -6.80
C ASP A 30 -8.73 20.10 -7.39
N GLN A 31 -7.87 19.50 -6.57
CA GLN A 31 -6.61 18.92 -7.01
C GLN A 31 -6.78 17.56 -7.72
N VAL A 32 -7.87 16.86 -7.46
CA VAL A 32 -8.13 15.52 -8.02
C VAL A 32 -9.26 15.51 -9.04
N ALA A 33 -9.96 16.64 -9.22
CA ALA A 33 -11.04 16.77 -10.19
C ALA A 33 -10.53 16.45 -11.60
N GLY A 34 -11.20 15.51 -12.27
CA GLY A 34 -10.86 15.11 -13.64
C GLY A 34 -9.70 14.11 -13.77
N LEU A 35 -9.05 13.73 -12.66
CA LEU A 35 -8.00 12.71 -12.68
C LEU A 35 -8.61 11.31 -12.59
N SER A 36 -8.10 10.39 -13.41
CA SER A 36 -8.27 8.94 -13.22
C SER A 36 -7.48 8.45 -12.01
N GLY A 37 -7.74 7.23 -11.54
CA GLY A 37 -6.98 6.63 -10.45
C GLY A 37 -5.48 6.57 -10.72
N MET A 38 -5.07 6.19 -11.93
CA MET A 38 -3.63 6.17 -12.29
C MET A 38 -3.01 7.57 -12.30
N GLU A 39 -3.71 8.57 -12.83
CA GLU A 39 -3.22 9.95 -12.82
C GLU A 39 -3.08 10.52 -11.41
N MET A 40 -3.98 10.16 -10.49
CA MET A 40 -3.86 10.50 -9.07
C MET A 40 -2.61 9.86 -8.44
N PHE A 41 -2.37 8.57 -8.68
CA PHE A 41 -1.16 7.90 -8.17
C PHE A 41 0.11 8.47 -8.77
N GLN A 42 0.14 8.75 -10.08
CA GLN A 42 1.28 9.39 -10.70
C GLN A 42 1.56 10.76 -10.09
N ALA A 43 0.52 11.57 -9.87
CA ALA A 43 0.65 12.86 -9.22
C ALA A 43 1.15 12.76 -7.77
N MET A 44 0.77 11.71 -7.04
CA MET A 44 1.27 11.43 -5.70
C MET A 44 2.75 10.98 -5.72
N PHE A 45 3.14 10.10 -6.64
CA PHE A 45 4.54 9.69 -6.81
C PHE A 45 5.46 10.84 -7.25
N ASP A 46 4.93 11.81 -8.00
CA ASP A 46 5.65 13.01 -8.42
C ASP A 46 5.68 14.12 -7.35
N GLY A 47 5.02 13.91 -6.20
CA GLY A 47 4.93 14.89 -5.12
C GLY A 47 3.97 16.05 -5.40
N ARG A 48 3.18 15.99 -6.48
CA ARG A 48 2.15 17.00 -6.82
C ARG A 48 0.88 16.87 -5.98
N LEU A 49 0.59 15.68 -5.47
CA LEU A 49 -0.45 15.42 -4.49
C LEU A 49 0.18 14.99 -3.16
N PRO A 50 -0.49 15.27 -2.03
CA PRO A 50 -0.02 14.88 -0.72
C PRO A 50 -0.03 13.36 -0.54
N SER A 51 0.84 12.88 0.35
CA SER A 51 0.89 11.48 0.78
C SER A 51 -0.12 11.24 1.91
N PRO A 52 -0.94 10.17 1.84
CA PRO A 52 -1.96 9.90 2.86
C PRO A 52 -1.38 9.76 4.27
N PRO A 53 -1.98 10.39 5.30
CA PRO A 53 -1.50 10.34 6.68
C PRO A 53 -1.40 8.93 7.28
N ILE A 54 -2.28 8.01 6.87
CA ILE A 54 -2.30 6.63 7.39
C ILE A 54 -0.98 5.90 7.14
N GLY A 55 -0.34 6.10 5.98
CA GLY A 55 0.95 5.52 5.67
C GLY A 55 2.07 6.07 6.55
N HIS A 56 2.00 7.35 6.92
CA HIS A 56 2.93 7.95 7.87
C HIS A 56 2.73 7.40 9.29
N THR A 57 1.47 7.29 9.73
CA THR A 57 1.12 6.79 11.07
C THR A 57 1.58 5.34 11.30
N LEU A 58 1.48 4.50 10.27
CA LEU A 58 1.76 3.06 10.35
C LEU A 58 3.05 2.63 9.64
N ASP A 59 3.87 3.59 9.21
CA ASP A 59 5.17 3.40 8.54
C ASP A 59 5.11 2.43 7.36
N PHE A 60 4.21 2.73 6.41
CA PHE A 60 4.15 2.07 5.11
C PHE A 60 3.85 3.07 3.98
N LEU A 61 4.17 2.71 2.75
CA LEU A 61 3.95 3.56 1.58
C LEU A 61 3.79 2.71 0.30
N PRO A 62 3.09 3.23 -0.72
CA PRO A 62 3.12 2.60 -2.04
C PRO A 62 4.51 2.73 -2.66
N VAL A 63 5.02 1.65 -3.22
CA VAL A 63 6.32 1.63 -3.94
C VAL A 63 6.15 1.36 -5.42
N HIS A 64 5.03 0.78 -5.83
CA HIS A 64 4.71 0.53 -7.22
C HIS A 64 3.20 0.43 -7.42
N ILE A 65 2.68 1.07 -8.46
CA ILE A 65 1.28 0.94 -8.88
C ILE A 65 1.22 0.94 -10.40
N GLU A 66 0.46 -0.01 -10.94
CA GLU A 66 0.10 -0.11 -12.35
C GLU A 66 -1.38 -0.51 -12.46
N PRO A 67 -2.02 -0.43 -13.63
CA PRO A 67 -3.44 -0.76 -13.76
C PRO A 67 -3.78 -2.16 -13.25
N GLY A 68 -4.61 -2.23 -12.20
CA GLY A 68 -5.05 -3.47 -11.56
C GLY A 68 -4.05 -4.11 -10.59
N PHE A 69 -2.92 -3.45 -10.32
CA PHE A 69 -1.89 -3.97 -9.41
C PHE A 69 -1.27 -2.87 -8.56
N ALA A 70 -1.02 -3.14 -7.29
CA ALA A 70 -0.36 -2.22 -6.39
C ALA A 70 0.55 -2.95 -5.40
N VAL A 71 1.70 -2.34 -5.08
CA VAL A 71 2.66 -2.82 -4.09
C VAL A 71 2.87 -1.75 -3.04
N PHE A 72 2.60 -2.11 -1.80
CA PHE A 72 2.93 -1.32 -0.63
C PHE A 72 4.10 -1.95 0.12
N GLN A 73 4.96 -1.13 0.67
CA GLN A 73 6.07 -1.56 1.52
C GLN A 73 5.92 -0.96 2.90
N GLY A 74 6.13 -1.76 3.93
CA GLY A 74 6.02 -1.35 5.32
C GLY A 74 7.18 -1.83 6.17
N LYS A 75 7.47 -1.06 7.20
CA LYS A 75 8.46 -1.38 8.21
C LYS A 75 7.76 -1.73 9.52
N PRO A 76 7.71 -3.02 9.91
CA PRO A 76 7.17 -3.39 11.20
C PRO A 76 8.04 -2.84 12.33
N GLY A 77 7.40 -2.36 13.41
CA GLY A 77 8.10 -1.78 14.55
C GLY A 77 7.31 -1.93 15.84
N LEU A 78 7.95 -1.65 16.97
CA LEU A 78 7.35 -1.78 18.30
C LEU A 78 6.02 -1.00 18.44
N ALA A 79 5.89 0.15 17.76
CA ALA A 79 4.66 0.94 17.76
C ALA A 79 3.45 0.19 17.16
N HIS A 80 3.69 -0.90 16.45
CA HIS A 80 2.65 -1.71 15.80
C HIS A 80 2.32 -3.00 16.56
N TYR A 81 2.90 -3.20 17.76
CA TYR A 81 2.75 -4.45 18.50
C TYR A 81 1.41 -4.55 19.22
N ASN A 82 0.94 -5.78 19.31
CA ASN A 82 -0.12 -6.20 20.23
C ASN A 82 0.49 -6.53 21.63
N PRO A 83 -0.31 -6.75 22.66
CA PRO A 83 0.20 -7.08 23.99
C PRO A 83 0.86 -8.47 24.09
N LEU A 84 0.78 -9.30 23.04
CA LEU A 84 1.40 -10.62 22.98
C LEU A 84 2.85 -10.57 22.43
N GLY A 85 3.36 -9.39 22.10
CA GLY A 85 4.74 -9.21 21.64
C GLY A 85 4.97 -9.47 20.15
N THR A 86 3.93 -9.33 19.34
CA THR A 86 4.00 -9.42 17.85
C THR A 86 3.29 -8.24 17.21
N VAL A 87 3.54 -8.00 15.94
CA VAL A 87 2.82 -6.99 15.16
C VAL A 87 1.32 -7.30 15.16
N HIS A 88 0.51 -6.30 15.46
CA HIS A 88 -0.94 -6.42 15.55
C HIS A 88 -1.56 -6.77 14.19
N GLY A 89 -2.55 -7.65 14.18
CA GLY A 89 -3.25 -8.07 12.95
C GLY A 89 -3.89 -6.93 12.18
N GLY A 90 -4.30 -5.84 12.85
CA GLY A 90 -4.80 -4.62 12.23
C GLY A 90 -3.78 -3.90 11.34
N TRP A 91 -2.49 -4.01 11.65
CA TRP A 91 -1.42 -3.45 10.80
C TRP A 91 -1.34 -4.20 9.47
N PHE A 92 -1.40 -5.54 9.49
CA PHE A 92 -1.49 -6.35 8.27
C PHE A 92 -2.73 -6.00 7.46
N ALA A 93 -3.89 -5.89 8.14
CA ALA A 93 -5.16 -5.56 7.51
C ALA A 93 -5.09 -4.21 6.79
N THR A 94 -4.53 -3.19 7.41
CA THR A 94 -4.42 -1.85 6.82
C THR A 94 -3.50 -1.82 5.60
N MET A 95 -2.36 -2.52 5.65
CA MET A 95 -1.48 -2.63 4.49
C MET A 95 -2.14 -3.38 3.32
N LEU A 96 -2.81 -4.50 3.61
CA LEU A 96 -3.49 -5.28 2.59
C LEU A 96 -4.70 -4.54 2.01
N ASP A 97 -5.49 -3.86 2.85
CA ASP A 97 -6.59 -3.00 2.40
C ASP A 97 -6.09 -1.91 1.45
N SER A 98 -4.97 -1.27 1.80
CA SER A 98 -4.33 -0.26 0.94
C SER A 98 -3.88 -0.86 -0.39
N ALA A 99 -3.25 -2.04 -0.38
CA ALA A 99 -2.77 -2.68 -1.60
C ALA A 99 -3.92 -3.10 -2.52
N VAL A 100 -4.94 -3.80 -2.01
CA VAL A 100 -6.06 -4.25 -2.84
C VAL A 100 -6.96 -3.10 -3.28
N GLY A 101 -7.22 -2.13 -2.39
CA GLY A 101 -8.01 -0.94 -2.71
C GLY A 101 -7.33 -0.06 -3.76
N CYS A 102 -6.02 0.17 -3.65
CA CYS A 102 -5.27 0.93 -4.65
C CYS A 102 -5.15 0.20 -5.99
N ALA A 103 -5.06 -1.14 -5.99
CA ALA A 103 -5.16 -1.92 -7.22
C ALA A 103 -6.49 -1.69 -7.94
N VAL A 104 -7.61 -1.68 -7.22
CA VAL A 104 -8.93 -1.33 -7.77
C VAL A 104 -8.97 0.13 -8.21
N HIS A 105 -8.49 1.07 -7.38
CA HIS A 105 -8.51 2.49 -7.72
C HIS A 105 -7.73 2.76 -9.01
N SER A 106 -6.61 2.08 -9.24
CA SER A 106 -5.77 2.29 -10.43
C SER A 106 -6.48 2.09 -11.77
N ILE A 107 -7.57 1.34 -11.79
CA ILE A 107 -8.37 1.10 -13.02
C ILE A 107 -9.63 1.96 -13.10
N LEU A 108 -9.88 2.83 -12.13
CA LEU A 108 -11.07 3.68 -12.14
C LEU A 108 -10.87 4.90 -13.04
N PRO A 109 -11.87 5.22 -13.90
CA PRO A 109 -11.86 6.45 -14.67
C PRO A 109 -12.07 7.67 -13.78
N ALA A 110 -11.79 8.84 -14.33
CA ALA A 110 -12.06 10.12 -13.67
C ALA A 110 -13.51 10.23 -13.18
N GLY A 111 -13.67 10.82 -12.00
CA GLY A 111 -14.97 11.01 -11.36
C GLY A 111 -15.56 9.79 -10.66
N LYS A 112 -14.84 8.65 -10.64
CA LYS A 112 -15.22 7.47 -9.86
C LYS A 112 -14.31 7.28 -8.66
N GLY A 113 -14.92 6.92 -7.53
CA GLY A 113 -14.23 6.52 -6.32
C GLY A 113 -14.63 5.11 -5.90
N TYR A 114 -14.03 4.63 -4.85
CA TYR A 114 -14.34 3.33 -4.25
C TYR A 114 -14.34 3.43 -2.73
N THR A 115 -14.91 2.44 -2.09
CA THR A 115 -14.73 2.16 -0.66
C THR A 115 -14.68 0.66 -0.46
N THR A 116 -13.93 0.21 0.54
CA THR A 116 -13.87 -1.20 0.91
C THR A 116 -15.21 -1.62 1.51
N LEU A 117 -15.81 -2.67 0.96
CA LEU A 117 -17.05 -3.26 1.48
C LEU A 117 -16.76 -4.40 2.46
N GLU A 118 -15.78 -5.22 2.14
CA GLU A 118 -15.39 -6.38 2.94
C GLU A 118 -13.89 -6.63 2.76
N LEU A 119 -13.21 -6.95 3.84
CA LEU A 119 -11.84 -7.43 3.84
C LEU A 119 -11.73 -8.67 4.72
N LYS A 120 -11.30 -9.79 4.13
CA LYS A 120 -11.01 -11.01 4.85
C LYS A 120 -9.54 -11.33 4.74
N ILE A 121 -8.88 -11.53 5.89
CA ILE A 121 -7.44 -11.86 5.94
C ILE A 121 -7.22 -13.17 6.69
N ASN A 122 -6.18 -13.90 6.27
CA ASN A 122 -5.66 -15.07 6.98
C ASN A 122 -4.20 -14.76 7.33
N ILE A 123 -3.90 -14.63 8.62
CA ILE A 123 -2.55 -14.42 9.12
C ILE A 123 -1.95 -15.78 9.44
N VAL A 124 -1.06 -16.24 8.60
CA VAL A 124 -0.48 -17.60 8.71
C VAL A 124 0.84 -17.63 9.48
N ARG A 125 1.45 -16.45 9.72
CA ARG A 125 2.75 -16.33 10.39
C ARG A 125 2.79 -15.04 11.23
N ALA A 126 3.29 -15.13 12.44
CA ALA A 126 3.54 -13.95 13.26
C ALA A 126 4.67 -13.10 12.68
N LEU A 127 4.55 -11.78 12.78
CA LEU A 127 5.55 -10.82 12.35
C LEU A 127 6.09 -10.06 13.57
N THR A 128 7.40 -9.77 13.54
CA THR A 128 8.08 -8.93 14.53
C THR A 128 8.96 -7.91 13.83
N ASP A 129 9.50 -6.95 14.58
CA ASP A 129 10.46 -5.94 14.12
C ASP A 129 11.84 -6.52 13.71
N ARG A 130 12.05 -7.83 13.88
CA ARG A 130 13.22 -8.55 13.34
C ARG A 130 13.16 -8.64 11.82
N VAL A 131 11.98 -8.58 11.22
CA VAL A 131 11.80 -8.48 9.78
C VAL A 131 11.94 -7.02 9.38
N ALA A 132 12.98 -6.70 8.64
CA ALA A 132 13.34 -5.32 8.34
C ALA A 132 12.29 -4.58 7.50
N LEU A 133 11.72 -5.26 6.51
CA LEU A 133 10.69 -4.74 5.60
C LEU A 133 9.74 -5.88 5.19
N VAL A 134 8.51 -5.53 4.88
CA VAL A 134 7.53 -6.43 4.24
C VAL A 134 6.89 -5.72 3.05
N ARG A 135 6.37 -6.49 2.10
CA ARG A 135 5.55 -5.98 1.00
C ARG A 135 4.16 -6.60 1.03
N ALA A 136 3.17 -5.76 0.74
CA ALA A 136 1.82 -6.18 0.43
C ALA A 136 1.57 -5.92 -1.05
N GLU A 137 1.27 -6.97 -1.80
CA GLU A 137 0.84 -6.91 -3.20
C GLU A 137 -0.66 -7.08 -3.27
N GLY A 138 -1.34 -6.19 -4.01
CA GLY A 138 -2.76 -6.25 -4.32
C GLY A 138 -2.99 -6.40 -5.81
N ARG A 139 -3.92 -7.24 -6.21
CA ARG A 139 -4.27 -7.49 -7.61
C ARG A 139 -5.78 -7.58 -7.78
N VAL A 140 -6.31 -6.89 -8.79
CA VAL A 140 -7.71 -7.01 -9.18
C VAL A 140 -7.97 -8.39 -9.76
N ILE A 141 -9.02 -9.06 -9.26
CA ILE A 141 -9.53 -10.32 -9.82
C ILE A 141 -10.64 -10.00 -10.81
N HIS A 142 -11.59 -9.16 -10.40
CA HIS A 142 -12.75 -8.80 -11.24
C HIS A 142 -13.05 -7.30 -11.14
N PRO A 143 -12.95 -6.56 -12.25
CA PRO A 143 -13.23 -5.12 -12.31
C PRO A 143 -14.72 -4.86 -12.57
N GLY A 144 -15.59 -5.19 -11.61
CA GLY A 144 -17.04 -4.98 -11.76
C GLY A 144 -17.43 -3.49 -11.71
N ASN A 145 -18.59 -3.16 -12.30
CA ASN A 145 -19.06 -1.77 -12.37
C ASN A 145 -19.53 -1.21 -11.01
N GLN A 146 -20.09 -2.04 -10.14
CA GLN A 146 -20.57 -1.68 -8.81
C GLN A 146 -19.73 -2.30 -7.71
N VAL A 147 -19.28 -3.53 -7.90
CA VAL A 147 -18.43 -4.24 -6.96
C VAL A 147 -17.25 -4.83 -7.73
N ALA A 148 -16.05 -4.47 -7.32
CA ALA A 148 -14.83 -5.09 -7.78
C ALA A 148 -14.32 -6.08 -6.72
N THR A 149 -13.63 -7.12 -7.15
CA THR A 149 -12.94 -8.04 -6.23
C THR A 149 -11.45 -8.01 -6.50
N ALA A 150 -10.68 -8.11 -5.42
CA ALA A 150 -9.22 -8.13 -5.47
C ALA A 150 -8.68 -9.11 -4.42
N GLU A 151 -7.47 -9.58 -4.64
CA GLU A 151 -6.72 -10.38 -3.68
C GLU A 151 -5.39 -9.73 -3.35
N GLY A 152 -4.82 -10.08 -2.20
CA GLY A 152 -3.53 -9.56 -1.79
C GLY A 152 -2.72 -10.56 -0.99
N LYS A 153 -1.40 -10.37 -1.00
CA LYS A 153 -0.43 -11.15 -0.22
C LYS A 153 0.51 -10.20 0.50
N LEU A 154 0.84 -10.53 1.75
CA LEU A 154 1.89 -9.84 2.50
C LEU A 154 3.01 -10.84 2.81
N PHE A 155 4.24 -10.46 2.51
CA PHE A 155 5.41 -11.34 2.62
C PHE A 155 6.67 -10.56 2.98
N GLY A 156 7.65 -11.28 3.53
CA GLY A 156 8.99 -10.76 3.82
C GLY A 156 9.93 -10.88 2.62
N PRO A 157 11.21 -10.46 2.78
CA PRO A 157 12.20 -10.56 1.70
C PRO A 157 12.64 -12.01 1.38
N ASP A 158 12.26 -12.95 2.21
CA ASP A 158 12.49 -14.39 2.07
C ASP A 158 11.32 -15.16 1.42
N GLY A 159 10.20 -14.48 1.12
CA GLY A 159 9.00 -15.04 0.49
C GLY A 159 7.89 -15.36 1.49
#